data_5cb568706f44489b501f38c07c0d968a
#
_entry.id   5cb568706f44489b501f38c07c0d968a
#
_cell.length_a   1.000
_cell.length_b   1.000
_cell.length_c   1.000
_cell.angle_alpha   90.00
_cell.angle_beta   90.00
_cell.angle_gamma   90.00
#
_symmetry.space_group_name_H-M   'P 1'
#
loop_
_entity.id
_entity.type
_entity.pdbx_description
1 polymer ?
#
loop_
_entity_poly.entity_id
_entity_poly.type
_entity_poly.pdbx_seq_one_letter_code
_entity_poly.pdbx_strand_id
1 'polypeptide(L)'
;MKVKNNLVLCFLSGAIVGVCVFISIYGFNVLNVTNISWLYNKRDLMQHQIGWQAFRMSKWYFPLELHDGLTFPYKISVVYTDSIPLFAIIFKCFSSVLPSQFQYI
;
A
#
# COMPACT_ATOMS: atom_id res chain seq x y z
N MET A 1 7.49 38.52 -0.47
CA MET A 1 6.91 37.84 -1.67
C MET A 1 7.94 37.01 -2.43
N LYS A 2 9.10 37.54 -2.78
CA LYS A 2 10.13 36.78 -3.53
C LYS A 2 10.60 35.51 -2.82
N VAL A 3 10.82 35.54 -1.49
CA VAL A 3 11.27 34.36 -0.72
C VAL A 3 10.23 33.25 -0.74
N LYS A 4 8.95 33.58 -0.61
CA LYS A 4 7.85 32.61 -0.64
C LYS A 4 7.72 31.92 -2.00
N ASN A 5 7.86 32.68 -3.07
CA ASN A 5 7.81 32.13 -4.43
C ASN A 5 9.02 31.22 -4.71
N ASN A 6 10.21 31.60 -4.21
CA ASN A 6 11.40 30.75 -4.35
C ASN A 6 11.27 29.43 -3.58
N LEU A 7 10.66 29.46 -2.38
CA LEU A 7 10.44 28.25 -1.60
C LEU A 7 9.47 27.28 -2.31
N VAL A 8 8.37 27.80 -2.85
CA VAL A 8 7.42 27.03 -3.64
C VAL A 8 8.10 26.45 -4.89
N LEU A 9 8.90 27.25 -5.57
CA LEU A 9 9.62 26.80 -6.75
C LEU A 9 10.61 25.66 -6.42
N CYS A 10 11.36 25.80 -5.33
CA CYS A 10 12.27 24.75 -4.85
C CYS A 10 11.52 23.47 -4.47
N PHE A 11 10.38 23.59 -3.82
CA PHE A 11 9.55 22.43 -3.48
C PHE A 11 9.03 21.71 -4.72
N LEU A 12 8.50 22.46 -5.68
CA LEU A 12 7.98 21.90 -6.94
C LEU A 12 9.08 21.24 -7.77
N SER A 13 10.25 21.87 -7.87
CA SER A 13 11.38 21.28 -8.60
C SER A 13 11.86 19.98 -7.93
N GLY A 14 11.95 19.95 -6.61
CA GLY A 14 12.29 18.74 -5.86
C GLY A 14 11.28 17.62 -6.05
N ALA A 15 9.99 17.95 -6.03
CA ALA A 15 8.92 16.99 -6.27
C ALA A 15 8.98 16.39 -7.69
N ILE A 16 9.21 17.22 -8.69
CA ILE A 16 9.34 16.77 -10.09
C ILE A 16 10.55 15.83 -10.23
N VAL A 17 11.70 16.20 -9.68
CA VAL A 17 12.90 15.35 -9.71
C VAL A 17 12.64 14.02 -9.01
N GLY A 18 12.01 14.04 -7.84
CA GLY A 18 11.65 12.83 -7.09
C GLY A 18 10.75 11.89 -7.88
N VAL A 19 9.71 12.43 -8.52
CA VAL A 19 8.81 11.65 -9.37
C VAL A 19 9.55 11.07 -10.58
N CYS A 20 10.41 11.85 -11.24
CA CYS A 20 11.21 11.38 -12.38
C CYS A 20 12.14 10.23 -11.97
N VAL A 21 12.82 10.34 -10.83
CA VAL A 21 13.69 9.28 -10.31
C VAL A 21 12.89 8.03 -9.97
N PHE A 22 11.76 8.18 -9.31
CA PHE A 22 10.87 7.07 -8.98
C PHE A 22 10.40 6.31 -10.23
N ILE A 23 9.92 7.03 -11.23
CA ILE A 23 9.47 6.44 -12.49
C ILE A 23 10.62 5.76 -13.23
N SER A 24 11.82 6.35 -13.20
CA SER A 24 13.01 5.76 -13.84
C SER A 24 13.41 4.43 -13.22
N ILE A 25 13.22 4.27 -11.89
CA ILE A 25 13.58 3.04 -11.17
C ILE A 25 12.48 1.98 -11.29
N TYR A 26 11.23 2.37 -11.09
CA TYR A 26 10.11 1.43 -10.97
C TYR A 26 9.21 1.34 -12.20
N GLY A 27 9.25 2.34 -13.09
CA GLY A 27 8.37 2.45 -14.24
C GLY A 27 6.96 2.96 -13.90
N PHE A 28 6.17 3.23 -14.92
CA PHE A 28 4.80 3.76 -14.77
C PHE A 28 3.80 2.72 -14.26
N ASN A 29 4.05 1.45 -14.50
CA ASN A 29 3.13 0.37 -14.13
C ASN A 29 2.89 0.25 -12.62
N VAL A 30 3.86 0.69 -11.82
CA VAL A 30 3.75 0.70 -10.35
C VAL A 30 2.68 1.66 -9.86
N LEU A 31 2.42 2.74 -10.60
CA LEU A 31 1.40 3.72 -10.25
C LEU A 31 -0.04 3.21 -10.42
N ASN A 32 -0.22 2.14 -11.15
CA ASN A 32 -1.52 1.51 -11.30
C ASN A 32 -1.81 0.63 -10.08
N VAL A 33 -2.77 1.05 -9.26
CA VAL A 33 -3.16 0.36 -8.01
C VAL A 33 -3.75 -1.04 -8.23
N THR A 34 -4.12 -1.38 -9.45
CA THR A 34 -4.62 -2.71 -9.82
C THR A 34 -3.53 -3.62 -10.39
N ASN A 35 -2.35 -3.09 -10.68
CA ASN A 35 -1.23 -3.85 -11.20
C ASN A 35 -0.44 -4.46 -10.05
N ILE A 36 -0.63 -5.74 -9.80
CA ILE A 36 0.07 -6.50 -8.76
C ILE A 36 1.20 -7.36 -9.32
N SER A 37 1.39 -7.39 -10.64
CA SER A 37 2.37 -8.27 -11.28
C SER A 37 3.80 -7.99 -10.83
N TRP A 38 4.16 -6.73 -10.62
CA TRP A 38 5.50 -6.34 -10.16
C TRP A 38 5.79 -6.79 -8.72
N LEU A 39 4.75 -7.00 -7.89
CA LEU A 39 4.89 -7.47 -6.51
C LEU A 39 5.32 -8.93 -6.46
N TYR A 40 4.87 -9.74 -7.39
CA TYR A 40 5.20 -11.17 -7.44
C TYR A 40 6.66 -11.46 -7.79
N ASN A 41 7.35 -10.50 -8.37
CA ASN A 41 8.77 -10.64 -8.71
C ASN A 41 9.71 -10.42 -7.51
N LYS A 42 9.20 -9.93 -6.39
CA LYS A 42 9.97 -9.66 -5.18
C LYS A 42 9.27 -10.29 -3.97
N ARG A 43 9.96 -11.19 -3.30
CA ARG A 43 9.39 -12.00 -2.21
C ARG A 43 8.79 -11.16 -1.08
N ASP A 44 9.52 -10.12 -0.66
CA ASP A 44 9.09 -9.26 0.45
C ASP A 44 7.83 -8.46 0.11
N LEU A 45 7.77 -7.92 -1.11
CA LEU A 45 6.60 -7.18 -1.58
C LEU A 45 5.38 -8.08 -1.78
N MET A 46 5.61 -9.33 -2.20
CA MET A 46 4.54 -10.32 -2.31
C MET A 46 3.93 -10.63 -0.95
N GLN A 47 4.74 -10.67 0.11
CA GLN A 47 4.26 -10.86 1.48
C GLN A 47 3.26 -9.77 1.90
N HIS A 48 3.55 -8.50 1.60
CA HIS A 48 2.62 -7.39 1.83
C HIS A 48 1.28 -7.63 1.13
N GLN A 49 1.32 -8.00 -0.14
CA GLN A 49 0.11 -8.18 -0.93
C GLN A 49 -0.73 -9.36 -0.43
N ILE A 50 -0.10 -10.48 -0.11
CA ILE A 50 -0.78 -11.66 0.44
C ILE A 50 -1.40 -11.32 1.80
N GLY A 51 -0.66 -10.65 2.67
CA GLY A 51 -1.16 -10.22 3.98
C GLY A 51 -2.35 -9.28 3.86
N TRP A 52 -2.27 -8.31 2.97
CA TRP A 52 -3.37 -7.39 2.69
C TRP A 52 -4.62 -8.11 2.18
N GLN A 53 -4.48 -9.01 1.22
CA GLN A 53 -5.62 -9.76 0.67
C GLN A 53 -6.26 -10.65 1.72
N ALA A 54 -5.46 -11.34 2.52
CA ALA A 54 -5.96 -12.16 3.61
C ALA A 54 -6.73 -11.33 4.67
N PHE A 55 -6.19 -10.16 5.03
CA PHE A 55 -6.84 -9.23 5.95
C PHE A 55 -8.14 -8.68 5.37
N ARG A 56 -8.12 -8.28 4.10
CA ARG A 56 -9.29 -7.76 3.39
C ARG A 56 -10.46 -8.74 3.36
N MET A 57 -10.17 -10.02 3.17
CA MET A 57 -11.17 -11.08 3.04
C MET A 57 -11.63 -11.64 4.39
N SER A 58 -10.91 -11.39 5.46
CA SER A 58 -11.28 -11.86 6.80
C SER A 58 -12.40 -11.02 7.43
N LYS A 59 -13.04 -11.56 8.46
CA LYS A 59 -14.00 -10.82 9.28
C LYS A 59 -13.29 -9.73 10.08
N TRP A 60 -14.07 -8.78 10.57
CA TRP A 60 -13.56 -7.80 11.52
C TRP A 60 -13.41 -8.42 12.91
N TYR A 61 -12.25 -8.19 13.53
CA TYR A 61 -11.95 -8.57 14.89
C TYR A 61 -11.52 -7.34 15.69
N PHE A 62 -11.43 -7.49 16.97
CA PHE A 62 -10.87 -6.46 17.84
C PHE A 62 -9.66 -7.02 18.60
N PRO A 63 -8.49 -6.34 18.58
CA PRO A 63 -8.15 -5.09 17.87
C PRO A 63 -8.35 -5.18 16.35
N LEU A 64 -8.56 -4.01 15.69
CA LEU A 64 -8.96 -3.94 14.27
C LEU A 64 -7.96 -4.53 13.29
N GLU A 65 -6.68 -4.62 13.66
CA GLU A 65 -5.60 -5.16 12.81
C GLU A 65 -5.54 -6.69 12.81
N LEU A 66 -6.35 -7.37 13.62
CA LEU A 66 -6.36 -8.83 13.66
C LEU A 66 -7.12 -9.44 12.49
N HIS A 67 -6.61 -10.56 11.99
CA HIS A 67 -7.28 -11.39 11.00
C HIS A 67 -6.90 -12.85 11.15
N ASP A 68 -7.71 -13.74 10.63
CA ASP A 68 -7.50 -15.19 10.60
C ASP A 68 -7.28 -15.75 9.19
N GLY A 69 -7.14 -14.88 8.21
CA GLY A 69 -7.07 -15.26 6.79
C GLY A 69 -5.87 -16.14 6.40
N LEU A 70 -4.77 -16.10 7.17
CA LEU A 70 -3.58 -16.90 6.93
C LEU A 70 -3.39 -18.02 7.95
N THR A 71 -3.94 -17.88 9.13
CA THR A 71 -3.61 -18.73 10.29
C THR A 71 -4.84 -19.35 10.95
N PHE A 72 -5.96 -19.43 10.22
CA PHE A 72 -7.18 -20.03 10.77
C PHE A 72 -6.88 -21.37 11.46
N PRO A 73 -7.41 -21.63 12.68
CA PRO A 73 -8.38 -20.82 13.45
C PRO A 73 -7.77 -19.70 14.30
N TYR A 74 -6.48 -19.51 14.26
CA TYR A 74 -5.78 -18.50 15.06
C TYR A 74 -5.84 -17.13 14.38
N LYS A 75 -5.81 -16.07 15.19
CA LYS A 75 -5.81 -14.69 14.73
C LYS A 75 -4.41 -14.10 14.87
N ILE A 76 -3.96 -13.40 13.85
CA ILE A 76 -2.70 -12.66 13.88
C ILE A 76 -2.94 -11.21 13.45
N SER A 77 -2.04 -10.32 13.87
CA SER A 77 -2.06 -8.94 13.41
C SER A 77 -1.53 -8.84 11.98
N VAL A 78 -2.14 -7.96 11.18
CA VAL A 78 -1.67 -7.65 9.83
C VAL A 78 -0.24 -7.10 9.80
N VAL A 79 0.26 -6.57 10.91
CA VAL A 79 1.65 -6.10 11.09
C VAL A 79 2.67 -7.20 10.79
N TYR A 80 2.36 -8.45 11.10
CA TYR A 80 3.29 -9.58 10.88
C TYR A 80 3.53 -9.88 9.39
N THR A 81 2.74 -9.31 8.50
CA THR A 81 2.96 -9.40 7.05
C THR A 81 3.56 -8.11 6.48
N ASP A 82 4.15 -7.27 7.33
CA ASP A 82 4.73 -5.96 7.00
C ASP A 82 3.74 -4.96 6.37
N SER A 83 2.46 -5.29 6.37
CA SER A 83 1.41 -4.35 5.92
C SER A 83 1.27 -3.20 6.90
N ILE A 84 1.03 -1.99 6.37
CA ILE A 84 0.82 -0.81 7.19
C ILE A 84 -0.58 -0.87 7.80
N PRO A 85 -0.75 -1.07 9.13
CA PRO A 85 -2.07 -1.36 9.73
C PRO A 85 -3.09 -0.25 9.50
N LEU A 86 -2.65 1.00 9.58
CA LEU A 86 -3.53 2.16 9.39
C LEU A 86 -4.17 2.15 8.00
N PHE A 87 -3.36 1.97 6.96
CA PHE A 87 -3.85 1.92 5.59
C PHE A 87 -4.68 0.66 5.33
N ALA A 88 -4.26 -0.47 5.88
CA ALA A 88 -5.00 -1.72 5.76
C ALA A 88 -6.43 -1.59 6.33
N ILE A 89 -6.58 -1.00 7.51
CA ILE A 89 -7.88 -0.77 8.15
C ILE A 89 -8.75 0.18 7.31
N ILE A 90 -8.18 1.30 6.86
CA ILE A 90 -8.89 2.29 6.05
C ILE A 90 -9.39 1.65 4.74
N PHE A 91 -8.51 0.97 4.02
CA PHE A 91 -8.88 0.36 2.74
C PHE A 91 -9.80 -0.84 2.90
N LYS A 92 -9.73 -1.56 4.01
CA LYS A 92 -10.70 -2.63 4.31
C LYS A 92 -12.11 -2.07 4.50
N CYS A 93 -12.26 -0.90 5.13
CA CYS A 93 -13.57 -0.22 5.25
C CYS A 93 -14.19 0.08 3.86
N PHE A 94 -13.36 0.39 2.87
CA PHE A 94 -13.79 0.68 1.50
C PHE A 94 -13.71 -0.53 0.57
N SER A 95 -13.55 -1.73 1.10
CA SER A 95 -13.31 -2.94 0.32
C SER A 95 -14.39 -3.24 -0.73
N SER A 96 -15.65 -2.82 -0.48
CA SER A 96 -16.76 -3.02 -1.41
C SER A 96 -16.65 -2.19 -2.69
N VAL A 97 -15.95 -1.04 -2.64
CA VAL A 97 -15.77 -0.14 -3.79
C VAL A 97 -14.40 -0.28 -4.43
N LEU A 98 -13.44 -0.95 -3.77
CA LEU A 98 -12.11 -1.16 -4.28
C LEU A 98 -12.05 -2.35 -5.26
N PRO A 99 -11.17 -2.30 -6.29
CA PRO A 99 -10.93 -3.44 -7.17
C PRO A 99 -10.45 -4.67 -6.40
N SER A 100 -10.70 -5.87 -6.95
CA SER A 100 -10.26 -7.13 -6.34
C SER A 100 -8.73 -7.23 -6.24
N GLN A 101 -8.01 -6.63 -7.18
CA GLN A 101 -6.55 -6.62 -7.25
C GLN A 101 -5.95 -5.28 -6.79
N PHE A 102 -6.55 -4.66 -5.79
CA PHE A 102 -6.05 -3.40 -5.25
C PHE A 102 -4.77 -3.60 -4.43
N GLN A 103 -3.78 -2.73 -4.63
CA GLN A 103 -2.56 -2.64 -3.83
C GLN A 103 -2.33 -1.18 -3.40
N TYR A 104 -1.72 -0.99 -2.22
CA TYR A 104 -1.39 0.33 -1.68
C TYR A 104 0.07 0.47 -1.24
N ILE A 105 0.90 -0.45 -1.66
CA ILE A 105 2.34 -0.53 -1.30
C ILE A 105 3.17 0.41 -2.17
#